data_9bfc1adec12593130a64d1da662bd4ad
#
_entry.id   9bfc1adec12593130a64d1da662bd4ad
#
_cell.length_a   1.000
_cell.length_b   1.000
_cell.length_c   1.000
_cell.angle_alpha   90.00
_cell.angle_beta   90.00
_cell.angle_gamma   90.00
#
_symmetry.space_group_name_H-M   'P 1'
#
loop_
_entity.id
_entity.type
_entity.pdbx_description
1 polymer ?
#
loop_
_entity_poly.entity_id
_entity_poly.type
_entity_poly.pdbx_seq_one_letter_code
_entity_poly.pdbx_strand_id
1 'polypeptide(L)'
;MKIIVDSGSTKTDWIAIDDGGNKLFETQTLGLNPQVLTEYILEERIINNYDLYQVRKEVTKIYFYGAGCGTEPPKQLLKKVFTPIFVNADLNIKEDTYAAVYSCCKPGEKAIVSIIGTGSNCSYFDGNKIHQKITSLGYVLMDDASGNYFGRQLLRDYYFNIMPKELGIKFENKFNLKAEVIKDSLYKKPNPNTYLATFAKFLIENKDLKYSKELIKKGFTLFVENQINQFENSNKVSLHFVGSVGFYLQENLKKVLESKGLKIGKVIKKPIDGLVSYHQSIV
;
A
#
# COMPACT_ATOMS: atom_id res chain seq x y z
N MET A 1 -22.87 -13.36 7.09
CA MET A 1 -21.76 -13.07 6.14
C MET A 1 -20.98 -11.87 6.62
N LYS A 2 -19.64 -11.92 6.58
CA LYS A 2 -18.74 -10.82 6.91
C LYS A 2 -17.98 -10.40 5.67
N ILE A 3 -17.67 -9.09 5.53
CA ILE A 3 -16.84 -8.56 4.43
C ILE A 3 -15.58 -7.92 4.99
N ILE A 4 -14.44 -8.25 4.40
CA ILE A 4 -13.13 -7.65 4.66
C ILE A 4 -12.76 -6.80 3.47
N VAL A 5 -12.36 -5.55 3.73
CA VAL A 5 -12.09 -4.53 2.70
C VAL A 5 -10.71 -3.94 2.91
N ASP A 6 -9.89 -3.97 1.87
CA ASP A 6 -8.60 -3.25 1.79
C ASP A 6 -8.68 -2.20 0.69
N SER A 7 -8.71 -0.93 1.08
CA SER A 7 -8.99 0.19 0.18
C SER A 7 -7.81 1.17 0.09
N GLY A 8 -7.12 1.15 -1.04
CA GLY A 8 -6.19 2.21 -1.43
C GLY A 8 -6.89 3.37 -2.15
N SER A 9 -6.11 4.37 -2.57
CA SER A 9 -6.63 5.51 -3.34
C SER A 9 -7.09 5.14 -4.75
N THR A 10 -6.54 4.07 -5.34
CA THR A 10 -6.80 3.68 -6.73
C THR A 10 -7.79 2.51 -6.83
N LYS A 11 -7.67 1.54 -5.93
CA LYS A 11 -8.39 0.28 -5.97
C LYS A 11 -8.81 -0.13 -4.57
N THR A 12 -9.93 -0.84 -4.48
CA THR A 12 -10.43 -1.50 -3.28
C THR A 12 -10.64 -2.99 -3.56
N ASP A 13 -10.03 -3.85 -2.77
CA ASP A 13 -10.24 -5.29 -2.76
C ASP A 13 -11.29 -5.65 -1.68
N TRP A 14 -12.24 -6.51 -2.03
CA TRP A 14 -13.32 -6.98 -1.16
C TRP A 14 -13.31 -8.50 -1.11
N ILE A 15 -13.35 -9.06 0.09
CA ILE A 15 -13.49 -10.50 0.31
C ILE A 15 -14.64 -10.74 1.26
N ALA A 16 -15.62 -11.53 0.82
CA ALA A 16 -16.70 -12.01 1.66
C ALA A 16 -16.36 -13.37 2.25
N ILE A 17 -16.62 -13.54 3.54
CA ILE A 17 -16.43 -14.79 4.28
C ILE A 17 -17.73 -15.17 5.00
N ASP A 18 -17.95 -16.48 5.18
CA ASP A 18 -19.00 -17.00 6.06
C ASP A 18 -18.60 -16.89 7.55
N ASP A 19 -19.44 -17.37 8.45
CA ASP A 19 -19.16 -17.35 9.90
C ASP A 19 -18.09 -18.37 10.29
N GLY A 20 -17.83 -19.38 9.46
CA GLY A 20 -16.70 -20.31 9.61
C GLY A 20 -15.38 -19.78 9.06
N GLY A 21 -15.38 -18.58 8.45
CA GLY A 21 -14.21 -17.95 7.85
C GLY A 21 -13.90 -18.44 6.43
N ASN A 22 -14.75 -19.27 5.81
CA ASN A 22 -14.54 -19.70 4.42
C ASN A 22 -14.84 -18.55 3.46
N LYS A 23 -14.00 -18.37 2.45
CA LYS A 23 -14.21 -17.37 1.41
C LYS A 23 -15.41 -17.73 0.55
N LEU A 24 -16.36 -16.81 0.44
CA LEU A 24 -17.55 -16.93 -0.38
C LEU A 24 -17.32 -16.38 -1.78
N PHE A 25 -16.83 -15.15 -1.87
CA PHE A 25 -16.44 -14.50 -3.12
C PHE A 25 -15.37 -13.41 -2.87
N GLU A 26 -14.78 -12.95 -3.95
CA GLU A 26 -13.96 -11.72 -3.97
C GLU A 26 -14.38 -10.85 -5.14
N THR A 27 -14.33 -9.53 -4.94
CA THR A 27 -14.60 -8.56 -5.99
C THR A 27 -13.76 -7.30 -5.79
N GLN A 28 -13.78 -6.40 -6.75
CA GLN A 28 -12.99 -5.17 -6.73
C GLN A 28 -13.83 -3.98 -7.14
N THR A 29 -13.54 -2.83 -6.52
CA THR A 29 -14.04 -1.53 -6.95
C THR A 29 -12.87 -0.56 -7.16
N LEU A 30 -13.16 0.62 -7.67
CA LEU A 30 -12.23 1.75 -7.59
C LEU A 30 -11.99 2.12 -6.13
N GLY A 31 -10.88 2.80 -5.84
CA GLY A 31 -10.49 3.18 -4.49
C GLY A 31 -11.56 4.01 -3.77
N LEU A 32 -11.70 3.80 -2.46
CA LEU A 32 -12.70 4.47 -1.61
C LEU A 32 -12.01 5.36 -0.57
N ASN A 33 -11.19 6.32 -1.03
CA ASN A 33 -10.53 7.26 -0.14
C ASN A 33 -11.46 8.45 0.18
N PRO A 34 -12.00 8.56 1.42
CA PRO A 34 -12.97 9.58 1.78
C PRO A 34 -12.38 11.00 1.94
N GLN A 35 -11.06 11.15 1.90
CA GLN A 35 -10.43 12.47 1.93
C GLN A 35 -10.44 13.17 0.56
N VAL A 36 -10.58 12.42 -0.52
CA VAL A 36 -10.49 12.96 -1.89
C VAL A 36 -11.74 12.69 -2.73
N LEU A 37 -12.69 11.91 -2.23
CA LEU A 37 -13.91 11.54 -2.92
C LEU A 37 -15.14 12.11 -2.21
N THR A 38 -16.13 12.52 -3.00
CA THR A 38 -17.44 12.94 -2.48
C THR A 38 -18.29 11.73 -2.07
N GLU A 39 -19.28 11.96 -1.22
CA GLU A 39 -20.28 10.96 -0.81
C GLU A 39 -20.90 10.24 -2.02
N TYR A 40 -21.32 11.00 -3.02
CA TYR A 40 -21.91 10.47 -4.24
C TYR A 40 -21.00 9.50 -4.99
N ILE A 41 -19.73 9.84 -5.16
CA ILE A 41 -18.76 8.97 -5.85
C ILE A 41 -18.45 7.70 -5.04
N LEU A 42 -18.37 7.83 -3.72
CA LEU A 42 -18.17 6.67 -2.83
C LEU A 42 -19.34 5.71 -2.94
N GLU A 43 -20.57 6.21 -2.87
CA GLU A 43 -21.80 5.43 -3.03
C GLU A 43 -21.85 4.76 -4.40
N GLU A 44 -21.67 5.52 -5.48
CA GLU A 44 -21.69 5.03 -6.86
C GLU A 44 -20.72 3.86 -7.07
N ARG A 45 -19.50 3.95 -6.55
CA ARG A 45 -18.48 2.88 -6.67
C ARG A 45 -18.90 1.58 -5.99
N ILE A 46 -19.71 1.64 -4.94
CA ILE A 46 -20.19 0.47 -4.22
C ILE A 46 -21.42 -0.12 -4.88
N ILE A 47 -22.45 0.71 -5.16
CA ILE A 47 -23.73 0.21 -5.68
C ILE A 47 -23.64 -0.31 -7.11
N ASN A 48 -22.70 0.20 -7.90
CA ASN A 48 -22.43 -0.27 -9.26
C ASN A 48 -21.65 -1.60 -9.31
N ASN A 49 -21.17 -2.11 -8.18
CA ASN A 49 -20.60 -3.44 -8.11
C ASN A 49 -21.71 -4.48 -7.89
N TYR A 50 -21.91 -5.33 -8.89
CA TYR A 50 -23.00 -6.32 -8.90
C TYR A 50 -22.94 -7.26 -7.68
N ASP A 51 -21.77 -7.82 -7.38
CA ASP A 51 -21.62 -8.80 -6.30
C ASP A 51 -21.99 -8.19 -4.93
N LEU A 52 -21.49 -6.98 -4.65
CA LEU A 52 -21.79 -6.27 -3.41
C LEU A 52 -23.27 -5.90 -3.30
N TYR A 53 -23.87 -5.46 -4.41
CA TYR A 53 -25.26 -5.06 -4.44
C TYR A 53 -26.19 -6.22 -4.18
N GLN A 54 -25.91 -7.41 -4.72
CA GLN A 54 -26.73 -8.61 -4.51
C GLN A 54 -26.75 -9.02 -3.04
N VAL A 55 -25.60 -9.06 -2.37
CA VAL A 55 -25.48 -9.58 -1.00
C VAL A 55 -25.67 -8.52 0.09
N ARG A 56 -25.90 -7.27 -0.25
CA ARG A 56 -25.88 -6.13 0.69
C ARG A 56 -26.76 -6.28 1.94
N LYS A 57 -27.88 -7.01 1.83
CA LYS A 57 -28.81 -7.28 2.95
C LYS A 57 -28.38 -8.46 3.82
N GLU A 58 -27.48 -9.32 3.33
CA GLU A 58 -26.97 -10.50 4.03
C GLU A 58 -25.71 -10.20 4.85
N VAL A 59 -25.07 -9.07 4.58
CA VAL A 59 -23.85 -8.64 5.27
C VAL A 59 -24.20 -8.21 6.68
N THR A 60 -23.58 -8.85 7.68
CA THR A 60 -23.77 -8.55 9.10
C THR A 60 -22.60 -7.79 9.70
N LYS A 61 -21.42 -7.82 9.04
CA LYS A 61 -20.24 -7.10 9.50
C LYS A 61 -19.31 -6.72 8.36
N ILE A 62 -18.77 -5.49 8.44
CA ILE A 62 -17.75 -5.00 7.49
C ILE A 62 -16.53 -4.54 8.27
N TYR A 63 -15.39 -5.13 7.95
CA TYR A 63 -14.06 -4.70 8.40
C TYR A 63 -13.40 -3.91 7.27
N PHE A 64 -13.47 -2.59 7.34
CA PHE A 64 -12.93 -1.69 6.34
C PHE A 64 -11.59 -1.13 6.79
N TYR A 65 -10.58 -1.30 5.96
CA TYR A 65 -9.24 -0.75 6.12
C TYR A 65 -8.94 0.13 4.92
N GLY A 66 -8.80 1.44 5.13
CA GLY A 66 -8.70 2.35 4.01
C GLY A 66 -7.75 3.52 4.19
N ALA A 67 -7.10 3.89 3.08
CA ALA A 67 -6.37 5.14 2.98
C ALA A 67 -7.30 6.33 3.28
N GLY A 68 -6.78 7.30 4.02
CA GLY A 68 -7.54 8.48 4.42
C GLY A 68 -8.47 8.29 5.63
N CYS A 69 -8.47 7.13 6.28
CA CYS A 69 -9.31 6.83 7.44
C CYS A 69 -8.59 7.04 8.79
N GLY A 70 -7.57 7.88 8.84
CA GLY A 70 -6.80 8.13 10.06
C GLY A 70 -7.52 9.02 11.10
N THR A 71 -8.52 9.82 10.69
CA THR A 71 -9.27 10.74 11.56
C THR A 71 -10.77 10.45 11.51
N GLU A 72 -11.52 11.03 12.45
CA GLU A 72 -12.96 10.73 12.56
C GLU A 72 -13.82 11.28 11.40
N PRO A 73 -13.62 12.51 10.86
CA PRO A 73 -14.50 13.01 9.80
C PRO A 73 -14.56 12.11 8.55
N PRO A 74 -13.45 11.61 7.99
CA PRO A 74 -13.48 10.65 6.88
C PRO A 74 -14.18 9.33 7.22
N LYS A 75 -14.01 8.81 8.45
CA LYS A 75 -14.71 7.60 8.89
C LYS A 75 -16.22 7.82 8.97
N GLN A 76 -16.66 9.00 9.44
CA GLN A 76 -18.09 9.34 9.49
C GLN A 76 -18.69 9.44 8.07
N LEU A 77 -17.94 10.00 7.12
CA LEU A 77 -18.38 10.02 5.71
C LEU A 77 -18.58 8.59 5.17
N LEU A 78 -17.63 7.69 5.40
CA LEU A 78 -17.80 6.29 5.00
C LEU A 78 -18.98 5.62 5.71
N LYS A 79 -19.15 5.82 7.02
CA LYS A 79 -20.32 5.30 7.74
C LYS A 79 -21.62 5.79 7.13
N LYS A 80 -21.71 7.08 6.79
CA LYS A 80 -22.89 7.67 6.13
C LYS A 80 -23.21 6.99 4.81
N VAL A 81 -22.19 6.63 4.02
CA VAL A 81 -22.35 5.94 2.73
C VAL A 81 -22.71 4.47 2.93
N PHE A 82 -22.02 3.75 3.82
CA PHE A 82 -22.17 2.30 3.96
C PHE A 82 -23.47 1.90 4.65
N THR A 83 -23.90 2.66 5.67
CA THR A 83 -25.09 2.29 6.48
C THR A 83 -26.38 2.12 5.67
N PRO A 84 -26.75 3.00 4.72
CA PRO A 84 -27.95 2.79 3.91
C PRO A 84 -27.81 1.67 2.89
N ILE A 85 -26.60 1.33 2.46
CA ILE A 85 -26.35 0.23 1.50
C ILE A 85 -26.39 -1.12 2.21
N PHE A 86 -25.66 -1.25 3.32
CA PHE A 86 -25.51 -2.49 4.09
C PHE A 86 -26.26 -2.38 5.42
N VAL A 87 -27.60 -2.37 5.32
CA VAL A 87 -28.54 -2.03 6.42
C VAL A 87 -28.41 -2.90 7.66
N ASN A 88 -27.88 -4.12 7.54
CA ASN A 88 -27.72 -5.07 8.64
C ASN A 88 -26.27 -5.17 9.15
N ALA A 89 -25.35 -4.38 8.58
CA ALA A 89 -23.92 -4.52 8.87
C ALA A 89 -23.45 -3.64 10.02
N ASP A 90 -22.74 -4.22 10.98
CA ASP A 90 -21.87 -3.50 11.90
C ASP A 90 -20.57 -3.08 11.17
N LEU A 91 -20.21 -1.79 11.26
CA LEU A 91 -19.10 -1.21 10.51
C LEU A 91 -17.89 -0.93 11.40
N ASN A 92 -16.78 -1.62 11.13
CA ASN A 92 -15.50 -1.37 11.75
C ASN A 92 -14.55 -0.73 10.73
N ILE A 93 -14.33 0.59 10.83
CA ILE A 93 -13.51 1.36 9.90
C ILE A 93 -12.19 1.75 10.55
N LYS A 94 -11.08 1.34 9.95
CA LYS A 94 -9.71 1.67 10.37
C LYS A 94 -8.89 2.20 9.19
N GLU A 95 -7.77 2.83 9.50
CA GLU A 95 -6.78 3.24 8.51
C GLU A 95 -6.08 2.02 7.89
N ASP A 96 -5.60 2.15 6.66
CA ASP A 96 -4.90 1.11 5.89
C ASP A 96 -3.63 0.59 6.58
N THR A 97 -3.00 1.40 7.44
CA THR A 97 -1.88 0.96 8.29
C THR A 97 -2.24 -0.22 9.19
N TYR A 98 -3.50 -0.30 9.66
CA TYR A 98 -3.99 -1.46 10.41
C TYR A 98 -4.14 -2.71 9.52
N ALA A 99 -4.46 -2.54 8.23
CA ALA A 99 -4.45 -3.65 7.29
C ALA A 99 -3.05 -4.26 7.17
N ALA A 100 -2.04 -3.42 7.02
CA ALA A 100 -0.65 -3.85 6.95
C ALA A 100 -0.25 -4.63 8.22
N VAL A 101 -0.55 -4.09 9.41
CA VAL A 101 -0.22 -4.74 10.69
C VAL A 101 -0.93 -6.09 10.83
N TYR A 102 -2.25 -6.12 10.68
CA TYR A 102 -3.03 -7.34 10.89
C TYR A 102 -2.76 -8.43 9.85
N SER A 103 -2.28 -8.04 8.65
CA SER A 103 -1.91 -9.01 7.62
C SER A 103 -0.61 -9.76 7.94
N CYS A 104 0.28 -9.18 8.73
CA CYS A 104 1.61 -9.76 8.97
C CYS A 104 1.91 -10.11 10.43
N CYS A 105 1.30 -9.41 11.40
CA CYS A 105 1.54 -9.66 12.82
C CYS A 105 0.59 -10.71 13.39
N LYS A 106 1.09 -11.47 14.36
CA LYS A 106 0.25 -12.30 15.23
C LYS A 106 -0.44 -11.41 16.27
N PRO A 107 -1.58 -11.83 16.85
CA PRO A 107 -2.19 -11.11 17.97
C PRO A 107 -1.17 -10.86 19.10
N GLY A 108 -1.05 -9.61 19.53
CA GLY A 108 -0.12 -9.18 20.59
C GLY A 108 1.37 -9.10 20.19
N GLU A 109 1.74 -9.44 18.95
CA GLU A 109 3.13 -9.32 18.48
C GLU A 109 3.55 -7.86 18.37
N LYS A 110 4.71 -7.53 18.94
CA LYS A 110 5.35 -6.23 18.75
C LYS A 110 6.22 -6.27 17.50
N ALA A 111 6.00 -5.35 16.57
CA ALA A 111 6.71 -5.33 15.30
C ALA A 111 6.84 -3.92 14.72
N ILE A 112 7.80 -3.72 13.85
CA ILE A 112 7.81 -2.58 12.93
C ILE A 112 7.24 -3.07 11.60
N VAL A 113 6.22 -2.39 11.11
CA VAL A 113 5.54 -2.72 9.87
C VAL A 113 5.70 -1.58 8.88
N SER A 114 6.27 -1.91 7.73
CA SER A 114 6.56 -0.96 6.66
C SER A 114 5.66 -1.26 5.45
N ILE A 115 5.00 -0.24 4.94
CA ILE A 115 4.30 -0.30 3.65
C ILE A 115 5.27 0.19 2.59
N ILE A 116 5.52 -0.60 1.54
CA ILE A 116 6.35 -0.23 0.38
C ILE A 116 5.62 -0.64 -0.91
N GLY A 117 4.76 0.27 -1.36
CA GLY A 117 3.90 0.14 -2.54
C GLY A 117 4.07 1.33 -3.49
N THR A 118 2.99 2.00 -3.87
CA THR A 118 3.01 3.27 -4.63
C THR A 118 3.76 4.35 -3.86
N GLY A 119 3.46 4.53 -2.58
CA GLY A 119 4.21 5.30 -1.59
C GLY A 119 4.88 4.39 -0.58
N SER A 120 5.47 4.98 0.47
CA SER A 120 6.01 4.21 1.60
C SER A 120 5.69 4.84 2.95
N ASN A 121 5.55 3.98 3.96
CA ASN A 121 5.30 4.37 5.34
C ASN A 121 5.93 3.33 6.29
N CYS A 122 6.21 3.73 7.52
CA CYS A 122 6.75 2.85 8.54
C CYS A 122 6.12 3.16 9.90
N SER A 123 5.64 2.14 10.59
CA SER A 123 4.96 2.25 11.87
C SER A 123 5.43 1.19 12.85
N TYR A 124 5.44 1.49 14.12
CA TYR A 124 5.65 0.53 15.19
C TYR A 124 4.30 0.08 15.76
N PHE A 125 4.09 -1.20 15.84
CA PHE A 125 2.95 -1.82 16.51
C PHE A 125 3.40 -2.40 17.86
N ASP A 126 2.79 -1.95 18.94
CA ASP A 126 3.14 -2.39 20.31
C ASP A 126 2.42 -3.67 20.77
N GLY A 127 1.67 -4.30 19.87
CA GLY A 127 0.80 -5.44 20.13
C GLY A 127 -0.68 -5.05 20.28
N ASN A 128 -0.97 -3.73 20.36
CA ASN A 128 -2.33 -3.19 20.52
C ASN A 128 -2.57 -1.95 19.64
N LYS A 129 -1.64 -0.99 19.69
CA LYS A 129 -1.74 0.30 18.99
C LYS A 129 -0.59 0.51 18.01
N ILE A 130 -0.87 1.28 16.96
CA ILE A 130 0.12 1.72 15.98
C ILE A 130 0.68 3.06 16.42
N HIS A 131 2.01 3.17 16.38
CA HIS A 131 2.76 4.38 16.68
C HIS A 131 3.57 4.80 15.46
N GLN A 132 3.40 6.02 15.00
CA GLN A 132 4.19 6.63 13.95
C GLN A 132 5.21 7.60 14.56
N LYS A 133 6.47 7.47 14.20
CA LYS A 133 7.54 8.40 14.60
C LYS A 133 7.69 9.53 13.58
N ILE A 134 7.45 9.24 12.32
CA ILE A 134 7.63 10.16 11.20
C ILE A 134 6.27 10.54 10.63
N THR A 135 5.96 11.81 10.59
CA THR A 135 4.79 12.34 9.89
C THR A 135 5.02 12.25 8.39
N SER A 136 4.17 11.53 7.67
CA SER A 136 4.26 11.44 6.22
C SER A 136 3.84 12.76 5.57
N LEU A 137 4.73 13.35 4.77
CA LEU A 137 4.47 14.56 3.98
C LEU A 137 4.25 14.24 2.49
N GLY A 138 4.12 12.97 2.15
CA GLY A 138 3.82 12.51 0.80
C GLY A 138 5.00 12.45 -0.16
N TYR A 139 4.72 12.07 -1.38
CA TYR A 139 5.68 11.63 -2.39
C TYR A 139 6.69 12.70 -2.86
N VAL A 140 6.39 13.97 -2.72
CA VAL A 140 7.30 15.04 -3.13
C VAL A 140 8.54 15.07 -2.25
N LEU A 141 8.35 14.95 -0.93
CA LEU A 141 9.40 15.09 0.09
C LEU A 141 9.89 13.75 0.65
N MET A 142 9.04 12.73 0.64
CA MET A 142 9.27 11.46 1.32
C MET A 142 9.06 10.28 0.38
N ASP A 143 8.56 9.16 0.90
CA ASP A 143 8.26 7.92 0.17
C ASP A 143 9.50 7.17 -0.36
N ASP A 144 10.63 7.22 0.36
CA ASP A 144 11.84 6.48 -0.01
C ASP A 144 11.53 4.99 -0.30
N ALA A 145 12.22 4.41 -1.28
CA ALA A 145 12.09 3.03 -1.74
C ALA A 145 10.72 2.63 -2.28
N SER A 146 9.76 3.55 -2.40
CA SER A 146 8.45 3.28 -2.99
C SER A 146 8.46 3.26 -4.52
N GLY A 147 7.33 2.89 -5.13
CA GLY A 147 7.16 2.92 -6.57
C GLY A 147 7.33 4.33 -7.15
N ASN A 148 6.75 5.35 -6.49
CA ASN A 148 6.90 6.74 -6.94
C ASN A 148 8.34 7.24 -6.79
N TYR A 149 9.05 6.85 -5.73
CA TYR A 149 10.47 7.15 -5.56
C TYR A 149 11.30 6.57 -6.72
N PHE A 150 11.18 5.27 -6.98
CA PHE A 150 11.95 4.63 -8.04
C PHE A 150 11.58 5.16 -9.42
N GLY A 151 10.30 5.40 -9.68
CA GLY A 151 9.85 5.99 -10.94
C GLY A 151 10.41 7.39 -11.17
N ARG A 152 10.43 8.23 -10.13
CA ARG A 152 11.06 9.55 -10.18
C ARG A 152 12.55 9.46 -10.47
N GLN A 153 13.27 8.53 -9.82
CA GLN A 153 14.70 8.35 -10.07
C GLN A 153 14.96 7.87 -11.50
N LEU A 154 14.20 6.89 -12.01
CA LEU A 154 14.34 6.41 -13.38
C LEU A 154 14.16 7.52 -14.42
N LEU A 155 13.12 8.35 -14.26
CA LEU A 155 12.90 9.50 -15.15
C LEU A 155 14.06 10.51 -15.06
N ARG A 156 14.50 10.85 -13.87
CA ARG A 156 15.64 11.75 -13.68
C ARG A 156 16.92 11.22 -14.34
N ASP A 157 17.25 9.95 -14.05
CA ASP A 157 18.46 9.33 -14.57
C ASP A 157 18.43 9.19 -16.11
N TYR A 158 17.24 8.98 -16.67
CA TYR A 158 17.04 8.99 -18.12
C TYR A 158 17.30 10.38 -18.72
N TYR A 159 16.65 11.42 -18.21
CA TYR A 159 16.77 12.77 -18.77
C TYR A 159 18.13 13.43 -18.48
N PHE A 160 18.83 13.04 -17.42
CA PHE A 160 20.18 13.49 -17.13
C PHE A 160 21.28 12.63 -17.77
N ASN A 161 20.94 11.67 -18.63
CA ASN A 161 21.84 10.74 -19.30
C ASN A 161 22.74 9.93 -18.32
N ILE A 162 22.23 9.63 -17.12
CA ILE A 162 22.88 8.80 -16.09
C ILE A 162 22.57 7.32 -16.34
N MET A 163 21.35 7.03 -16.86
CA MET A 163 20.93 5.68 -17.18
C MET A 163 21.83 5.07 -18.29
N PRO A 164 22.31 3.82 -18.14
CA PRO A 164 23.08 3.14 -19.21
C PRO A 164 22.33 3.17 -20.54
N LYS A 165 23.02 3.48 -21.64
CA LYS A 165 22.42 3.73 -22.96
C LYS A 165 21.49 2.60 -23.42
N GLU A 166 21.92 1.34 -23.29
CA GLU A 166 21.10 0.18 -23.68
C GLU A 166 19.80 0.07 -22.84
N LEU A 167 19.88 0.41 -21.56
CA LEU A 167 18.71 0.42 -20.67
C LEU A 167 17.78 1.60 -20.99
N GLY A 168 18.36 2.76 -21.35
CA GLY A 168 17.61 3.93 -21.81
C GLY A 168 16.78 3.63 -23.07
N ILE A 169 17.35 2.93 -24.06
CA ILE A 169 16.61 2.50 -25.26
C ILE A 169 15.44 1.57 -24.89
N LYS A 170 15.65 0.61 -23.97
CA LYS A 170 14.55 -0.24 -23.47
C LYS A 170 13.47 0.56 -22.74
N PHE A 171 13.86 1.60 -22.02
CA PHE A 171 12.96 2.46 -21.30
C PHE A 171 12.08 3.30 -22.25
N GLU A 172 12.68 3.89 -23.30
CA GLU A 172 11.97 4.59 -24.38
C GLU A 172 10.97 3.70 -25.11
N ASN A 173 11.36 2.47 -25.42
CA ASN A 173 10.48 1.52 -26.11
C ASN A 173 9.27 1.09 -25.27
N LYS A 174 9.36 1.24 -23.94
CA LYS A 174 8.31 0.82 -23.01
C LYS A 174 7.36 1.94 -22.62
N PHE A 175 7.84 3.19 -22.59
CA PHE A 175 7.08 4.34 -22.08
C PHE A 175 7.10 5.50 -23.07
N ASN A 176 6.00 6.26 -23.05
CA ASN A 176 5.99 7.56 -23.74
C ASN A 176 6.73 8.60 -22.89
N LEU A 177 7.98 8.83 -23.24
CA LEU A 177 8.88 9.74 -22.52
C LEU A 177 8.92 11.15 -23.10
N LYS A 178 7.95 11.57 -23.94
CA LYS A 178 7.85 12.95 -24.39
C LYS A 178 7.67 13.90 -23.22
N ALA A 179 8.46 14.97 -23.17
CA ALA A 179 8.51 15.89 -22.02
C ALA A 179 7.13 16.52 -21.73
N GLU A 180 6.34 16.82 -22.76
CA GLU A 180 4.98 17.33 -22.60
C GLU A 180 4.05 16.32 -21.91
N VAL A 181 4.14 15.02 -22.26
CA VAL A 181 3.30 13.96 -21.67
C VAL A 181 3.63 13.78 -20.19
N ILE A 182 4.93 13.79 -19.87
CA ILE A 182 5.38 13.67 -18.47
C ILE A 182 4.95 14.89 -17.64
N LYS A 183 5.19 16.11 -18.14
CA LYS A 183 4.79 17.35 -17.46
C LYS A 183 3.27 17.40 -17.26
N ASP A 184 2.50 17.04 -18.27
CA ASP A 184 1.04 16.99 -18.17
C ASP A 184 0.58 16.01 -17.09
N SER A 185 1.18 14.81 -17.06
CA SER A 185 0.87 13.77 -16.07
C SER A 185 1.29 14.14 -14.64
N LEU A 186 2.37 14.93 -14.47
CA LEU A 186 2.86 15.33 -13.14
C LEU A 186 2.18 16.57 -12.59
N TYR A 187 1.77 17.52 -13.45
CA TYR A 187 1.35 18.85 -13.00
C TYR A 187 -0.12 19.18 -13.30
N LYS A 188 -0.79 18.45 -14.19
CA LYS A 188 -2.16 18.74 -14.58
C LYS A 188 -3.14 17.60 -14.34
N LYS A 189 -2.68 16.34 -14.36
CA LYS A 189 -3.54 15.17 -14.14
C LYS A 189 -3.61 14.78 -12.67
N PRO A 190 -4.69 14.12 -12.22
CA PRO A 190 -4.78 13.59 -10.86
C PRO A 190 -3.79 12.45 -10.64
N ASN A 191 -3.43 12.21 -9.37
CA ASN A 191 -2.60 11.09 -8.90
C ASN A 191 -1.20 10.99 -9.55
N PRO A 192 -0.40 12.07 -9.56
CA PRO A 192 0.96 12.04 -10.13
C PRO A 192 1.90 11.04 -9.44
N ASN A 193 1.69 10.75 -8.15
CA ASN A 193 2.39 9.72 -7.42
C ASN A 193 2.16 8.31 -8.02
N THR A 194 0.92 8.01 -8.39
CA THR A 194 0.56 6.74 -9.06
C THR A 194 1.19 6.67 -10.46
N TYR A 195 1.17 7.78 -11.20
CA TYR A 195 1.85 7.85 -12.49
C TYR A 195 3.35 7.55 -12.35
N LEU A 196 4.04 8.19 -11.41
CA LEU A 196 5.45 7.90 -11.13
C LEU A 196 5.67 6.42 -10.78
N ALA A 197 4.81 5.84 -9.96
CA ALA A 197 4.94 4.44 -9.53
C ALA A 197 4.82 3.44 -10.70
N THR A 198 4.18 3.80 -11.83
CA THR A 198 4.10 2.92 -13.00
C THR A 198 5.46 2.55 -13.57
N PHE A 199 6.45 3.43 -13.45
CA PHE A 199 7.81 3.18 -13.94
C PHE A 199 8.58 2.16 -13.08
N ALA A 200 8.21 1.96 -11.81
CA ALA A 200 8.88 1.01 -10.93
C ALA A 200 8.84 -0.43 -11.45
N LYS A 201 7.81 -0.79 -12.24
CA LYS A 201 7.74 -2.10 -12.89
C LYS A 201 8.96 -2.37 -13.79
N PHE A 202 9.43 -1.35 -14.50
CA PHE A 202 10.63 -1.46 -15.34
C PHE A 202 11.88 -1.76 -14.52
N LEU A 203 12.03 -1.10 -13.37
CA LEU A 203 13.14 -1.39 -12.44
C LEU A 203 13.10 -2.84 -11.94
N ILE A 204 11.91 -3.31 -11.55
CA ILE A 204 11.70 -4.68 -11.05
C ILE A 204 12.04 -5.72 -12.14
N GLU A 205 11.62 -5.49 -13.37
CA GLU A 205 11.93 -6.38 -14.52
C GLU A 205 13.42 -6.41 -14.88
N ASN A 206 14.16 -5.35 -14.55
CA ASN A 206 15.59 -5.21 -14.81
C ASN A 206 16.45 -5.21 -13.52
N LYS A 207 15.93 -5.75 -12.40
CA LYS A 207 16.53 -5.66 -11.07
C LYS A 207 17.92 -6.28 -10.94
N ASP A 208 18.29 -7.18 -11.85
CA ASP A 208 19.58 -7.87 -11.80
C ASP A 208 20.74 -7.11 -12.46
N LEU A 209 20.44 -6.06 -13.23
CA LEU A 209 21.44 -5.17 -13.81
C LEU A 209 22.16 -4.36 -12.74
N LYS A 210 23.45 -4.08 -12.96
CA LYS A 210 24.29 -3.32 -12.00
C LYS A 210 23.63 -1.99 -11.61
N TYR A 211 23.21 -1.19 -12.59
CA TYR A 211 22.53 0.09 -12.39
C TYR A 211 21.28 -0.07 -11.48
N SER A 212 20.44 -1.04 -11.81
CA SER A 212 19.20 -1.29 -11.03
C SER A 212 19.52 -1.73 -9.60
N LYS A 213 20.49 -2.61 -9.40
CA LYS A 213 20.94 -3.03 -8.06
C LYS A 213 21.42 -1.86 -7.21
N GLU A 214 22.17 -0.95 -7.80
CA GLU A 214 22.68 0.25 -7.12
C GLU A 214 21.53 1.20 -6.74
N LEU A 215 20.60 1.45 -7.68
CA LEU A 215 19.43 2.29 -7.43
C LEU A 215 18.51 1.70 -6.35
N ILE A 216 18.22 0.39 -6.41
CA ILE A 216 17.42 -0.30 -5.41
C ILE A 216 18.09 -0.27 -4.04
N LYS A 217 19.40 -0.55 -3.97
CA LYS A 217 20.18 -0.49 -2.73
C LYS A 217 20.11 0.90 -2.11
N LYS A 218 20.29 1.95 -2.93
CA LYS A 218 20.19 3.35 -2.47
C LYS A 218 18.83 3.65 -1.86
N GLY A 219 17.74 3.29 -2.57
CA GLY A 219 16.39 3.54 -2.08
C GLY A 219 16.11 2.85 -0.75
N PHE A 220 16.41 1.54 -0.63
CA PHE A 220 16.21 0.83 0.62
C PHE A 220 17.13 1.31 1.74
N THR A 221 18.37 1.72 1.43
CA THR A 221 19.25 2.31 2.44
C THR A 221 18.64 3.58 3.03
N LEU A 222 18.15 4.50 2.19
CA LEU A 222 17.46 5.71 2.63
C LEU A 222 16.23 5.38 3.47
N PHE A 223 15.41 4.42 3.02
CA PHE A 223 14.23 4.01 3.78
C PHE A 223 14.58 3.48 5.18
N VAL A 224 15.61 2.65 5.29
CA VAL A 224 16.06 2.12 6.59
C VAL A 224 16.55 3.26 7.49
N GLU A 225 17.37 4.15 6.96
CA GLU A 225 17.96 5.26 7.71
C GLU A 225 16.92 6.29 8.16
N ASN A 226 16.01 6.67 7.25
CA ASN A 226 15.04 7.72 7.50
C ASN A 226 13.79 7.25 8.25
N GLN A 227 13.43 5.96 8.15
CA GLN A 227 12.19 5.44 8.69
C GLN A 227 12.43 4.39 9.79
N ILE A 228 13.11 3.27 9.49
CA ILE A 228 13.25 2.15 10.42
C ILE A 228 14.14 2.51 11.61
N ASN A 229 15.26 3.17 11.38
CA ASN A 229 16.21 3.54 12.42
C ASN A 229 15.70 4.62 13.39
N GLN A 230 14.56 5.25 13.09
CA GLN A 230 13.90 6.17 14.01
C GLN A 230 13.27 5.44 15.21
N PHE A 231 13.10 4.12 15.12
CA PHE A 231 12.60 3.29 16.22
C PHE A 231 13.78 2.65 16.97
N GLU A 232 13.97 3.02 18.22
CA GLU A 232 15.08 2.55 19.09
C GLU A 232 15.12 1.03 19.29
N ASN A 233 13.97 0.36 19.09
CA ASN A 233 13.84 -1.08 19.21
C ASN A 233 13.86 -1.82 17.86
N SER A 234 14.30 -1.18 16.79
CA SER A 234 14.28 -1.75 15.43
C SER A 234 15.06 -3.06 15.31
N ASN A 235 16.10 -3.27 16.12
CA ASN A 235 16.89 -4.51 16.17
C ASN A 235 16.33 -5.56 17.14
N LYS A 236 15.27 -5.25 17.91
CA LYS A 236 14.69 -6.12 18.95
C LYS A 236 13.32 -6.68 18.58
N VAL A 237 12.74 -6.23 17.50
CA VAL A 237 11.40 -6.63 17.03
C VAL A 237 11.43 -7.12 15.58
N SER A 238 10.40 -7.86 15.17
CA SER A 238 10.24 -8.27 13.78
C SER A 238 10.03 -7.06 12.86
N LEU A 239 10.67 -7.05 11.69
CA LEU A 239 10.48 -6.05 10.66
C LEU A 239 9.67 -6.66 9.52
N HIS A 240 8.39 -6.30 9.42
CA HIS A 240 7.50 -6.80 8.38
C HIS A 240 7.31 -5.76 7.28
N PHE A 241 7.09 -6.24 6.06
CA PHE A 241 6.94 -5.41 4.88
C PHE A 241 5.68 -5.80 4.10
N VAL A 242 4.92 -4.81 3.69
CA VAL A 242 3.67 -4.98 2.95
C VAL A 242 3.70 -4.09 1.71
N GLY A 243 3.31 -4.63 0.56
CA GLY A 243 3.23 -3.89 -0.68
C GLY A 243 4.04 -4.49 -1.82
N SER A 244 3.65 -4.17 -3.04
CA SER A 244 4.19 -4.81 -4.25
C SER A 244 5.68 -4.57 -4.47
N VAL A 245 6.18 -3.36 -4.19
CA VAL A 245 7.60 -3.03 -4.39
C VAL A 245 8.46 -3.79 -3.39
N GLY A 246 8.09 -3.78 -2.09
CA GLY A 246 8.76 -4.55 -1.06
C GLY A 246 8.77 -6.05 -1.38
N PHE A 247 7.65 -6.58 -1.86
CA PHE A 247 7.52 -8.00 -2.22
C PHE A 247 8.39 -8.41 -3.41
N TYR A 248 8.35 -7.68 -4.52
CA TYR A 248 9.12 -8.04 -5.71
C TYR A 248 10.63 -7.81 -5.56
N LEU A 249 11.03 -6.90 -4.65
CA LEU A 249 12.42 -6.57 -4.35
C LEU A 249 12.88 -7.11 -2.99
N GLN A 250 12.19 -8.10 -2.42
CA GLN A 250 12.45 -8.62 -1.06
C GLN A 250 13.89 -9.12 -0.85
N GLU A 251 14.51 -9.72 -1.86
CA GLU A 251 15.90 -10.18 -1.77
C GLU A 251 16.90 -9.01 -1.67
N ASN A 252 16.62 -7.92 -2.38
CA ASN A 252 17.43 -6.70 -2.30
C ASN A 252 17.24 -6.01 -0.95
N LEU A 253 16.00 -5.93 -0.47
CA LEU A 253 15.63 -5.39 0.82
C LEU A 253 16.31 -6.18 1.95
N LYS A 254 16.25 -7.52 1.91
CA LYS A 254 16.90 -8.42 2.86
C LYS A 254 18.39 -8.13 2.97
N LYS A 255 19.11 -8.04 1.84
CA LYS A 255 20.54 -7.71 1.81
C LYS A 255 20.86 -6.37 2.47
N VAL A 256 20.04 -5.35 2.27
CA VAL A 256 20.22 -4.04 2.91
C VAL A 256 19.99 -4.12 4.41
N LEU A 257 18.93 -4.79 4.86
CA LEU A 257 18.64 -4.99 6.28
C LEU A 257 19.76 -5.75 6.99
N GLU A 258 20.19 -6.88 6.42
CA GLU A 258 21.29 -7.71 6.97
C GLU A 258 22.60 -6.93 7.08
N SER A 259 22.91 -6.06 6.09
CA SER A 259 24.11 -5.20 6.13
C SER A 259 24.09 -4.18 7.28
N LYS A 260 22.91 -3.93 7.85
CA LYS A 260 22.69 -3.02 8.99
C LYS A 260 22.38 -3.78 10.30
N GLY A 261 22.54 -5.10 10.32
CA GLY A 261 22.25 -5.93 11.50
C GLY A 261 20.76 -6.07 11.82
N LEU A 262 19.90 -5.80 10.86
CA LEU A 262 18.44 -5.89 11.00
C LEU A 262 17.92 -7.19 10.40
N LYS A 263 16.86 -7.76 11.01
CA LYS A 263 16.30 -9.05 10.60
C LYS A 263 14.95 -8.85 9.92
N ILE A 264 14.84 -9.30 8.67
CA ILE A 264 13.58 -9.29 7.92
C ILE A 264 12.60 -10.33 8.49
N GLY A 265 11.35 -9.90 8.66
CA GLY A 265 10.23 -10.76 9.02
C GLY A 265 9.41 -11.18 7.80
N LYS A 266 8.07 -11.10 7.89
CA LYS A 266 7.19 -11.41 6.75
C LYS A 266 7.23 -10.30 5.70
N VAL A 267 7.13 -10.70 4.43
CA VAL A 267 6.95 -9.81 3.29
C VAL A 267 5.68 -10.22 2.54
N ILE A 268 4.69 -9.35 2.50
CA ILE A 268 3.36 -9.62 1.95
C ILE A 268 3.08 -8.67 0.78
N LYS A 269 2.58 -9.21 -0.32
CA LYS A 269 2.27 -8.41 -1.51
C LYS A 269 1.03 -7.54 -1.35
N LYS A 270 -0.04 -8.12 -0.80
CA LYS A 270 -1.34 -7.47 -0.59
C LYS A 270 -1.82 -7.72 0.83
N PRO A 271 -2.23 -6.67 1.57
CA PRO A 271 -2.75 -6.85 2.93
C PRO A 271 -3.95 -7.78 2.99
N ILE A 272 -4.84 -7.71 2.00
CA ILE A 272 -6.11 -8.44 2.01
C ILE A 272 -5.94 -9.95 2.22
N ASP A 273 -4.87 -10.55 1.66
CA ASP A 273 -4.59 -11.98 1.78
C ASP A 273 -4.31 -12.40 3.24
N GLY A 274 -3.58 -11.55 3.98
CA GLY A 274 -3.29 -11.79 5.40
C GLY A 274 -4.46 -11.40 6.33
N LEU A 275 -5.27 -10.41 5.94
CA LEU A 275 -6.42 -9.96 6.72
C LEU A 275 -7.48 -11.06 6.88
N VAL A 276 -7.72 -11.88 5.84
CA VAL A 276 -8.64 -13.02 5.94
C VAL A 276 -8.18 -13.96 7.05
N SER A 277 -6.92 -14.36 7.03
CA SER A 277 -6.34 -15.24 8.06
C SER A 277 -6.40 -14.63 9.47
N TYR A 278 -6.15 -13.32 9.59
CA TYR A 278 -6.28 -12.60 10.85
C TYR A 278 -7.70 -12.67 11.38
N HIS A 279 -8.70 -12.35 10.55
CA HIS A 279 -10.11 -12.36 10.96
C HIS A 279 -10.65 -13.77 11.25
N GLN A 280 -10.09 -14.81 10.63
CA GLN A 280 -10.36 -16.20 10.99
C GLN A 280 -9.84 -16.57 12.38
N SER A 281 -8.70 -15.99 12.80
CA SER A 281 -8.07 -16.32 14.08
C SER A 281 -8.69 -15.62 15.30
N ILE A 282 -9.54 -14.62 15.11
CA ILE A 282 -10.19 -13.86 16.17
C ILE A 282 -11.73 -14.09 16.24
N VAL A 283 -12.23 -15.02 15.43
CA VAL A 283 -13.59 -15.58 15.51
C VAL A 283 -13.59 -16.80 16.47
#